data_3053f09368d80a654f97f8d05d528dda
#
_entry.id   3053f09368d80a654f97f8d05d528dda
#
_cell.length_a   1.000
_cell.length_b   1.000
_cell.length_c   1.000
_cell.angle_alpha   90.00
_cell.angle_beta   90.00
_cell.angle_gamma   90.00
#
_symmetry.space_group_name_H-M   'P 1'
#
loop_
_entity.id
_entity.type
_entity.pdbx_description
1 polymer ?
#
loop_
_entity_poly.entity_id
_entity_poly.type
_entity_poly.pdbx_seq_one_letter_code
_entity_poly.pdbx_strand_id
1 'polypeptide(L)'
;MIAYILKRLLLIIPTLLAIMTINFFLIQSAPGGPIEQMMAKINNTQSKEIQGVVKDRTYRGSQGLESDLIENLKKLYGFDKPIGERYFLMLKKYMQFDFGESFYRQIKVIDLIKEKLPVSISLGLFSTLLIYLISIPLGIFKAKRNNEPLDVLSSVVIIVANAIPAFLFAVVLIVFFAGGNYWHWFPLKGLVSDNFESLSALGKIKDYLWHITLPVLCISLGGFASLTLLVKNSFLDEMGKLYVVSAKAKGCSVGRIFYAHVFRNAILLVVAGFPQAFLGMFFSSSLLIEIVFSLDGLGLLGYESIVSRDYPVVFGSLYIFTLLGLIASLISDLLCVVIDPRIDFEKR
;
A
#
# COMPACT_ATOMS: atom_id res chain seq x y z
N MET A 1 13.52 26.63 -6.31
CA MET A 1 13.60 25.13 -6.34
C MET A 1 14.32 24.58 -5.11
N ILE A 2 15.57 24.94 -4.81
CA ILE A 2 16.30 24.40 -3.64
C ILE A 2 15.59 24.78 -2.34
N ALA A 3 15.16 26.05 -2.19
CA ALA A 3 14.41 26.51 -1.03
C ALA A 3 13.10 25.76 -0.84
N TYR A 4 12.39 25.46 -1.91
CA TYR A 4 11.18 24.65 -1.88
C TYR A 4 11.45 23.21 -1.39
N ILE A 5 12.46 22.55 -1.93
CA ILE A 5 12.87 21.20 -1.52
C ILE A 5 13.22 21.17 -0.02
N LEU A 6 14.04 22.14 0.43
CA LEU A 6 14.42 22.27 1.83
C LEU A 6 13.20 22.50 2.73
N LYS A 7 12.27 23.37 2.34
CA LYS A 7 11.03 23.61 3.07
C LYS A 7 10.18 22.33 3.17
N ARG A 8 10.05 21.57 2.07
CA ARG A 8 9.31 20.29 2.05
C ARG A 8 9.98 19.24 2.93
N LEU A 9 11.31 19.10 2.86
CA LEU A 9 12.07 18.19 3.72
C LEU A 9 11.91 18.55 5.20
N LEU A 10 11.98 19.86 5.54
CA LEU A 10 11.75 20.32 6.90
C LEU A 10 10.31 20.02 7.39
N LEU A 11 9.32 20.10 6.51
CA LEU A 11 7.94 19.79 6.85
C LEU A 11 7.67 18.27 7.06
N ILE A 12 8.55 17.40 6.60
CA ILE A 12 8.47 15.96 6.89
C ILE A 12 8.53 15.72 8.41
N ILE A 13 9.42 16.42 9.11
CA ILE A 13 9.63 16.23 10.55
C ILE A 13 8.35 16.53 11.36
N PRO A 14 7.74 17.72 11.29
CA PRO A 14 6.52 18.00 12.05
C PRO A 14 5.34 17.16 11.61
N THR A 15 5.26 16.78 10.33
CA THR A 15 4.19 15.88 9.84
C THR A 15 4.30 14.49 10.45
N LEU A 16 5.48 13.88 10.41
CA LEU A 16 5.74 12.60 11.05
C LEU A 16 5.47 12.67 12.55
N LEU A 17 5.94 13.71 13.21
CA LEU A 17 5.75 13.91 14.64
C LEU A 17 4.26 14.02 14.98
N ALA A 18 3.48 14.79 14.24
CA ALA A 18 2.04 14.91 14.43
C ALA A 18 1.31 13.57 14.25
N ILE A 19 1.60 12.83 13.17
CA ILE A 19 0.99 11.53 12.90
C ILE A 19 1.35 10.53 14.01
N MET A 20 2.62 10.45 14.41
CA MET A 20 3.06 9.54 15.46
C MET A 20 2.44 9.89 16.81
N THR A 21 2.31 11.18 17.12
CA THR A 21 1.66 11.67 18.35
C THR A 21 0.20 11.23 18.40
N ILE A 22 -0.56 11.52 17.33
CA ILE A 22 -1.98 11.16 17.26
C ILE A 22 -2.16 9.65 17.40
N ASN A 23 -1.40 8.85 16.65
CA ASN A 23 -1.50 7.40 16.69
C ASN A 23 -1.09 6.84 18.06
N PHE A 24 -0.05 7.38 18.70
CA PHE A 24 0.35 6.96 20.04
C PHE A 24 -0.80 7.14 21.04
N PHE A 25 -1.45 8.31 21.08
CA PHE A 25 -2.56 8.55 22.01
C PHE A 25 -3.82 7.77 21.65
N LEU A 26 -4.12 7.58 20.36
CA LEU A 26 -5.24 6.73 19.94
C LEU A 26 -5.09 5.29 20.44
N ILE A 27 -3.91 4.71 20.29
CA ILE A 27 -3.65 3.33 20.72
C ILE A 27 -3.65 3.23 22.25
N GLN A 28 -3.15 4.26 22.98
CA GLN A 28 -3.27 4.29 24.45
C GLN A 28 -4.71 4.35 24.94
N SER A 29 -5.60 4.95 24.16
CA SER A 29 -7.04 5.06 24.49
C SER A 29 -7.82 3.78 24.17
N ALA A 30 -7.26 2.87 23.38
CA ALA A 30 -7.92 1.62 23.01
C ALA A 30 -8.00 0.66 24.20
N PRO A 31 -9.20 0.12 24.53
CA PRO A 31 -9.37 -0.82 25.64
C PRO A 31 -8.65 -2.13 25.36
N GLY A 32 -8.00 -2.69 26.39
CA GLY A 32 -7.19 -3.93 26.32
C GLY A 32 -5.81 -3.70 25.69
N GLY A 33 -4.74 -4.13 26.36
CA GLY A 33 -3.37 -3.99 25.91
C GLY A 33 -2.80 -5.28 25.32
N PRO A 34 -1.56 -5.25 24.81
CA PRO A 34 -0.88 -6.47 24.32
C PRO A 34 -0.69 -7.51 25.44
N ILE A 35 -0.53 -7.07 26.69
CA ILE A 35 -0.36 -7.95 27.84
C ILE A 35 -1.65 -8.71 28.11
N GLU A 36 -2.82 -8.01 28.10
CA GLU A 36 -4.12 -8.64 28.29
C GLU A 36 -4.42 -9.66 27.19
N GLN A 37 -4.05 -9.38 25.96
CA GLN A 37 -4.20 -10.34 24.86
C GLN A 37 -3.26 -11.54 24.98
N MET A 38 -2.00 -11.35 25.40
CA MET A 38 -1.10 -12.45 25.66
C MET A 38 -1.65 -13.36 26.77
N MET A 39 -2.14 -12.77 27.85
CA MET A 39 -2.77 -13.51 28.94
C MET A 39 -4.01 -14.27 28.48
N ALA A 40 -4.86 -13.63 27.68
CA ALA A 40 -6.05 -14.31 27.11
C ALA A 40 -5.66 -15.50 26.21
N LYS A 41 -4.58 -15.39 25.43
CA LYS A 41 -4.06 -16.50 24.62
C LYS A 41 -3.51 -17.64 25.48
N ILE A 42 -2.72 -17.32 26.51
CA ILE A 42 -2.16 -18.30 27.45
C ILE A 42 -3.30 -19.06 28.14
N ASN A 43 -4.29 -18.34 28.66
CA ASN A 43 -5.45 -18.92 29.35
C ASN A 43 -6.31 -19.78 28.40
N ASN A 44 -6.51 -19.36 27.15
CA ASN A 44 -7.24 -20.13 26.16
C ASN A 44 -6.49 -21.41 25.71
N THR A 45 -5.16 -21.38 25.67
CA THR A 45 -4.34 -22.54 25.34
C THR A 45 -4.36 -23.55 26.48
N GLN A 46 -4.23 -23.09 27.71
CA GLN A 46 -4.36 -23.95 28.90
C GLN A 46 -5.76 -24.57 29.02
N SER A 47 -6.82 -23.83 28.69
CA SER A 47 -8.20 -24.35 28.71
C SER A 47 -8.47 -25.43 27.67
N LYS A 48 -7.75 -25.43 26.53
CA LYS A 48 -7.84 -26.46 25.49
C LYS A 48 -7.08 -27.74 25.84
N GLU A 49 -5.94 -27.61 26.51
CA GLU A 49 -5.17 -28.78 26.99
C GLU A 49 -5.83 -29.48 28.17
N ILE A 50 -6.59 -28.75 29.02
CA ILE A 50 -7.26 -29.31 30.22
C ILE A 50 -8.56 -30.04 29.88
N GLN A 51 -9.17 -29.86 28.69
CA GLN A 51 -10.36 -30.65 28.29
C GLN A 51 -10.07 -32.12 28.01
N GLY A 52 -8.80 -32.55 27.99
CA GLY A 52 -8.40 -33.93 27.70
C GLY A 52 -8.03 -34.80 28.93
N VAL A 53 -7.70 -34.25 30.10
CA VAL A 53 -7.24 -35.03 31.25
C VAL A 53 -7.57 -34.36 32.59
N VAL A 54 -8.51 -35.01 33.34
CA VAL A 54 -8.65 -35.00 34.80
C VAL A 54 -9.08 -33.73 35.53
N LYS A 55 -10.34 -33.80 36.00
CA LYS A 55 -10.81 -33.15 37.23
C LYS A 55 -9.87 -33.48 38.40
N ASP A 56 -9.23 -32.47 38.90
CA ASP A 56 -8.65 -32.35 40.23
C ASP A 56 -7.15 -31.98 40.20
N ARG A 57 -6.90 -30.68 40.21
CA ARG A 57 -5.72 -30.04 40.84
C ARG A 57 -5.83 -28.52 40.69
N THR A 58 -6.57 -27.90 41.58
CA THR A 58 -6.41 -26.48 41.88
C THR A 58 -5.02 -26.29 42.53
N TYR A 59 -3.98 -26.13 41.69
CA TYR A 59 -2.65 -25.82 42.18
C TYR A 59 -2.64 -24.37 42.66
N ARG A 60 -2.69 -24.14 43.95
CA ARG A 60 -2.64 -22.83 44.62
C ARG A 60 -1.40 -21.99 44.26
N GLY A 61 -0.46 -22.51 43.51
CA GLY A 61 0.77 -21.83 43.05
C GLY A 61 0.62 -21.04 41.76
N SER A 62 -0.50 -21.17 41.03
CA SER A 62 -0.65 -20.48 39.72
C SER A 62 -0.95 -19.00 39.86
N GLN A 63 -1.58 -18.55 40.94
CA GLN A 63 -1.95 -17.13 41.09
C GLN A 63 -0.75 -16.21 41.34
N GLY A 64 0.31 -16.70 42.01
CA GLY A 64 1.56 -15.94 42.21
C GLY A 64 2.42 -15.85 40.93
N LEU A 65 2.50 -16.96 40.18
CA LEU A 65 3.23 -17.04 38.91
C LEU A 65 2.62 -16.12 37.84
N GLU A 66 1.31 -15.92 37.86
CA GLU A 66 0.61 -15.07 36.91
C GLU A 66 0.87 -13.56 37.14
N SER A 67 0.94 -13.13 38.42
CA SER A 67 1.29 -11.75 38.76
C SER A 67 2.73 -11.39 38.43
N ASP A 68 3.68 -12.29 38.74
CA ASP A 68 5.09 -12.09 38.46
C ASP A 68 5.38 -12.11 36.95
N LEU A 69 4.67 -12.94 36.19
CA LEU A 69 4.77 -12.98 34.75
C LEU A 69 4.25 -11.67 34.12
N ILE A 70 3.12 -11.16 34.60
CA ILE A 70 2.54 -9.88 34.16
C ILE A 70 3.51 -8.74 34.48
N GLU A 71 4.10 -8.70 35.67
CA GLU A 71 5.03 -7.65 36.06
C GLU A 71 6.31 -7.69 35.22
N ASN A 72 6.84 -8.87 34.96
CA ASN A 72 8.01 -9.07 34.08
C ASN A 72 7.70 -8.64 32.64
N LEU A 73 6.53 -8.99 32.09
CA LEU A 73 6.08 -8.54 30.76
C LEU A 73 5.91 -7.02 30.72
N LYS A 74 5.34 -6.40 31.77
CA LYS A 74 5.23 -4.93 31.84
C LYS A 74 6.60 -4.26 31.81
N LYS A 75 7.57 -4.79 32.55
CA LYS A 75 8.96 -4.28 32.57
C LYS A 75 9.67 -4.50 31.23
N LEU A 76 9.52 -5.70 30.64
CA LEU A 76 10.14 -6.06 29.36
C LEU A 76 9.69 -5.13 28.23
N TYR A 77 8.40 -4.83 28.19
CA TYR A 77 7.80 -3.97 27.16
C TYR A 77 7.71 -2.49 27.55
N GLY A 78 8.23 -2.11 28.73
CA GLY A 78 8.27 -0.73 29.20
C GLY A 78 6.91 -0.14 29.56
N PHE A 79 5.90 -0.97 29.81
CA PHE A 79 4.57 -0.53 30.25
C PHE A 79 4.53 -0.12 31.74
N ASP A 80 5.60 -0.32 32.45
CA ASP A 80 5.84 0.16 33.82
C ASP A 80 6.06 1.67 33.91
N LYS A 81 6.44 2.30 32.76
CA LYS A 81 6.76 3.72 32.71
C LYS A 81 5.54 4.61 32.47
N PRO A 82 5.57 5.86 32.98
CA PRO A 82 4.53 6.86 32.68
C PRO A 82 4.36 7.08 31.18
N ILE A 83 3.12 7.36 30.74
CA ILE A 83 2.78 7.54 29.31
C ILE A 83 3.68 8.58 28.64
N GLY A 84 3.98 9.70 29.31
CA GLY A 84 4.86 10.75 28.78
C GLY A 84 6.29 10.25 28.53
N GLU A 85 6.86 9.49 29.46
CA GLU A 85 8.21 8.92 29.32
C GLU A 85 8.26 7.92 28.14
N ARG A 86 7.23 7.06 28.02
CA ARG A 86 7.10 6.11 26.90
C ARG A 86 7.03 6.83 25.55
N TYR A 87 6.27 7.93 25.47
CA TYR A 87 6.15 8.75 24.27
C TYR A 87 7.51 9.34 23.86
N PHE A 88 8.24 9.98 24.79
CA PHE A 88 9.54 10.55 24.47
C PHE A 88 10.58 9.49 24.12
N LEU A 89 10.58 8.35 24.79
CA LEU A 89 11.47 7.22 24.46
C LEU A 89 11.17 6.67 23.06
N MET A 90 9.88 6.54 22.71
CA MET A 90 9.47 6.14 21.37
C MET A 90 9.99 7.14 20.32
N LEU A 91 9.78 8.42 20.49
CA LEU A 91 10.26 9.44 19.55
C LEU A 91 11.79 9.40 19.39
N LYS A 92 12.52 9.28 20.50
CA LYS A 92 13.99 9.20 20.47
C LYS A 92 14.48 7.98 19.68
N LYS A 93 13.90 6.80 19.89
CA LYS A 93 14.21 5.59 19.15
C LYS A 93 13.86 5.71 17.67
N TYR A 94 12.71 6.29 17.34
CA TYR A 94 12.25 6.44 15.95
C TYR A 94 13.10 7.42 15.14
N MET A 95 13.69 8.45 15.78
CA MET A 95 14.71 9.29 15.13
C MET A 95 15.95 8.49 14.72
N GLN A 96 16.23 7.37 15.35
CA GLN A 96 17.34 6.47 15.04
C GLN A 96 16.92 5.26 14.19
N PHE A 97 15.68 5.25 13.68
CA PHE A 97 15.06 4.12 12.97
C PHE A 97 15.05 2.81 13.80
N ASP A 98 15.08 2.93 15.12
CA ASP A 98 14.88 1.81 16.04
C ASP A 98 13.39 1.74 16.41
N PHE A 99 12.66 0.82 15.78
CA PHE A 99 11.24 0.58 16.03
C PHE A 99 10.99 -0.49 17.09
N GLY A 100 12.06 -1.04 17.68
CA GLY A 100 12.01 -2.14 18.64
C GLY A 100 11.76 -3.49 17.98
N GLU A 101 11.28 -4.44 18.79
CA GLU A 101 11.00 -5.82 18.38
C GLU A 101 9.47 -6.08 18.42
N SER A 102 9.01 -6.96 17.52
CA SER A 102 7.65 -7.46 17.53
C SER A 102 7.38 -8.21 18.84
N PHE A 103 6.23 -7.94 19.48
CA PHE A 103 5.85 -8.58 20.74
C PHE A 103 5.59 -10.10 20.59
N TYR A 104 5.23 -10.53 19.39
CA TYR A 104 4.85 -11.92 19.13
C TYR A 104 5.88 -12.70 18.33
N ARG A 105 6.68 -12.03 17.49
CA ARG A 105 7.62 -12.67 16.58
C ARG A 105 9.07 -12.62 17.08
N GLN A 106 9.37 -11.78 18.09
CA GLN A 106 10.72 -11.59 18.67
C GLN A 106 11.79 -11.23 17.62
N ILE A 107 11.38 -10.55 16.58
CA ILE A 107 12.23 -10.08 15.47
C ILE A 107 12.12 -8.55 15.43
N LYS A 108 13.23 -7.89 15.08
CA LYS A 108 13.22 -6.43 14.92
C LYS A 108 12.21 -6.00 13.87
N VAL A 109 11.43 -4.98 14.18
CA VAL A 109 10.37 -4.47 13.28
C VAL A 109 10.93 -4.08 11.91
N ILE A 110 12.12 -3.46 11.88
CA ILE A 110 12.77 -3.08 10.61
C ILE A 110 13.09 -4.29 9.73
N ASP A 111 13.46 -5.41 10.32
CA ASP A 111 13.81 -6.63 9.58
C ASP A 111 12.52 -7.31 9.06
N LEU A 112 11.46 -7.32 9.87
CA LEU A 112 10.12 -7.76 9.41
C LEU A 112 9.63 -6.95 8.21
N ILE A 113 9.76 -5.62 8.28
CA ILE A 113 9.34 -4.75 7.18
C ILE A 113 10.20 -5.03 5.94
N LYS A 114 11.52 -5.16 6.07
CA LYS A 114 12.40 -5.49 4.94
C LYS A 114 12.09 -6.83 4.29
N GLU A 115 11.70 -7.82 5.09
CA GLU A 115 11.31 -9.15 4.58
C GLU A 115 10.04 -9.10 3.74
N LYS A 116 9.02 -8.31 4.18
CA LYS A 116 7.71 -8.21 3.50
C LYS A 116 7.67 -7.16 2.38
N LEU A 117 8.61 -6.22 2.41
CA LEU A 117 8.67 -5.08 1.48
C LEU A 117 8.76 -5.47 0.00
N PRO A 118 9.56 -6.49 -0.41
CA PRO A 118 9.65 -6.92 -1.81
C PRO A 118 8.30 -7.34 -2.40
N VAL A 119 7.47 -8.04 -1.61
CA VAL A 119 6.12 -8.45 -2.04
C VAL A 119 5.27 -7.22 -2.38
N SER A 120 5.14 -6.30 -1.43
CA SER A 120 4.28 -5.12 -1.59
C SER A 120 4.81 -4.15 -2.64
N ILE A 121 6.14 -3.94 -2.72
CA ILE A 121 6.75 -3.11 -3.78
C ILE A 121 6.45 -3.70 -5.16
N SER A 122 6.66 -5.00 -5.35
CA SER A 122 6.42 -5.60 -6.66
C SER A 122 4.97 -5.54 -7.06
N LEU A 123 4.03 -5.90 -6.18
CA LEU A 123 2.61 -5.78 -6.46
C LEU A 123 2.22 -4.33 -6.79
N GLY A 124 2.66 -3.37 -5.98
CA GLY A 124 2.39 -1.95 -6.20
C GLY A 124 3.00 -1.42 -7.50
N LEU A 125 4.28 -1.72 -7.75
CA LEU A 125 5.00 -1.26 -8.93
C LEU A 125 4.38 -1.81 -10.22
N PHE A 126 4.21 -3.13 -10.32
CA PHE A 126 3.69 -3.74 -11.54
C PHE A 126 2.22 -3.39 -11.78
N SER A 127 1.41 -3.27 -10.72
CA SER A 127 0.03 -2.80 -10.87
C SER A 127 -0.03 -1.36 -11.33
N THR A 128 0.79 -0.47 -10.75
CA THR A 128 0.86 0.94 -11.18
C THR A 128 1.30 1.04 -12.64
N LEU A 129 2.38 0.34 -13.00
CA LEU A 129 2.87 0.33 -14.38
C LEU A 129 1.78 -0.14 -15.35
N LEU A 130 1.08 -1.21 -15.02
CA LEU A 130 0.01 -1.76 -15.86
C LEU A 130 -1.15 -0.77 -15.99
N ILE A 131 -1.60 -0.18 -14.88
CA ILE A 131 -2.68 0.82 -14.87
C ILE A 131 -2.28 2.01 -15.75
N TYR A 132 -1.09 2.58 -15.57
CA TYR A 132 -0.66 3.76 -16.31
C TYR A 132 -0.44 3.45 -17.81
N LEU A 133 0.17 2.31 -18.11
CA LEU A 133 0.45 1.87 -19.47
C LEU A 133 -0.84 1.67 -20.29
N ILE A 134 -1.91 1.19 -19.67
CA ILE A 134 -3.17 0.95 -20.35
C ILE A 134 -4.08 2.19 -20.28
N SER A 135 -4.25 2.80 -19.10
CA SER A 135 -5.22 3.86 -18.90
C SER A 135 -4.87 5.15 -19.60
N ILE A 136 -3.57 5.51 -19.70
CA ILE A 136 -3.18 6.75 -20.38
C ILE A 136 -3.51 6.68 -21.89
N PRO A 137 -3.05 5.69 -22.65
CA PRO A 137 -3.40 5.59 -24.07
C PRO A 137 -4.90 5.45 -24.30
N LEU A 138 -5.58 4.67 -23.45
CA LEU A 138 -7.02 4.46 -23.55
C LEU A 138 -7.80 5.75 -23.27
N GLY A 139 -7.43 6.51 -22.22
CA GLY A 139 -8.05 7.80 -21.91
C GLY A 139 -7.86 8.84 -23.02
N ILE A 140 -6.65 8.88 -23.59
CA ILE A 140 -6.33 9.72 -24.76
C ILE A 140 -7.18 9.33 -25.98
N PHE A 141 -7.28 8.03 -26.26
CA PHE A 141 -8.10 7.50 -27.35
C PHE A 141 -9.57 7.90 -27.16
N LYS A 142 -10.10 7.75 -25.95
CA LYS A 142 -11.46 8.13 -25.59
C LYS A 142 -11.71 9.64 -25.69
N ALA A 143 -10.74 10.48 -25.29
CA ALA A 143 -10.85 11.93 -25.43
C ALA A 143 -10.90 12.37 -26.91
N LYS A 144 -10.15 11.72 -27.80
CA LYS A 144 -10.18 11.97 -29.25
C LYS A 144 -11.51 11.59 -29.90
N ARG A 145 -12.15 10.54 -29.41
CA ARG A 145 -13.41 9.97 -29.92
C ARG A 145 -14.59 10.18 -28.97
N ASN A 146 -14.58 11.32 -28.29
CA ASN A 146 -15.58 11.61 -27.26
C ASN A 146 -16.99 11.49 -27.81
N ASN A 147 -17.84 10.77 -27.09
CA ASN A 147 -19.24 10.45 -27.43
C ASN A 147 -19.42 9.54 -28.67
N GLU A 148 -18.38 9.00 -29.27
CA GLU A 148 -18.49 7.94 -30.26
C GLU A 148 -18.90 6.60 -29.63
N PRO A 149 -19.48 5.65 -30.40
CA PRO A 149 -19.90 4.35 -29.86
C PRO A 149 -18.79 3.57 -29.13
N LEU A 150 -17.55 3.64 -29.62
CA LEU A 150 -16.40 2.99 -28.97
C LEU A 150 -16.03 3.62 -27.63
N ASP A 151 -16.17 4.94 -27.50
CA ASP A 151 -15.98 5.62 -26.22
C ASP A 151 -17.05 5.21 -25.20
N VAL A 152 -18.31 5.21 -25.63
CA VAL A 152 -19.44 4.81 -24.77
C VAL A 152 -19.30 3.34 -24.35
N LEU A 153 -19.08 2.43 -25.30
CA LEU A 153 -18.94 1.00 -25.02
C LEU A 153 -17.78 0.71 -24.05
N SER A 154 -16.60 1.29 -24.31
CA SER A 154 -15.45 1.12 -23.41
C SER A 154 -15.68 1.76 -22.04
N SER A 155 -16.45 2.84 -21.93
CA SER A 155 -16.84 3.40 -20.64
C SER A 155 -17.71 2.44 -19.85
N VAL A 156 -18.72 1.85 -20.49
CA VAL A 156 -19.59 0.86 -19.85
C VAL A 156 -18.76 -0.33 -19.35
N VAL A 157 -17.89 -0.89 -20.20
CA VAL A 157 -17.02 -2.03 -19.81
C VAL A 157 -16.15 -1.68 -18.62
N ILE A 158 -15.50 -0.52 -18.62
CA ILE A 158 -14.61 -0.09 -17.53
C ILE A 158 -15.41 0.14 -16.24
N ILE A 159 -16.59 0.76 -16.30
CA ILE A 159 -17.43 1.02 -15.13
C ILE A 159 -17.94 -0.30 -14.53
N VAL A 160 -18.42 -1.22 -15.38
CA VAL A 160 -18.87 -2.55 -14.93
C VAL A 160 -17.72 -3.33 -14.31
N ALA A 161 -16.54 -3.32 -14.93
CA ALA A 161 -15.35 -3.98 -14.38
C ALA A 161 -14.94 -3.39 -13.02
N ASN A 162 -15.03 -2.06 -12.86
CA ASN A 162 -14.72 -1.38 -11.60
C ASN A 162 -15.74 -1.66 -10.48
N ALA A 163 -16.96 -2.03 -10.82
CA ALA A 163 -17.98 -2.40 -9.84
C ALA A 163 -17.71 -3.77 -9.18
N ILE A 164 -16.87 -4.60 -9.79
CA ILE A 164 -16.50 -5.91 -9.25
C ILE A 164 -15.44 -5.71 -8.18
N PRO A 165 -15.67 -6.12 -6.91
CA PRO A 165 -14.62 -6.09 -5.89
C PRO A 165 -13.40 -6.91 -6.31
N ALA A 166 -12.20 -6.33 -6.16
CA ALA A 166 -10.95 -6.95 -6.63
C ALA A 166 -10.73 -8.38 -6.08
N PHE A 167 -11.11 -8.64 -4.83
CA PHE A 167 -10.97 -9.95 -4.23
C PHE A 167 -11.94 -11.00 -4.84
N LEU A 168 -13.16 -10.60 -5.22
CA LEU A 168 -14.08 -11.50 -5.94
C LEU A 168 -13.55 -11.81 -7.33
N PHE A 169 -13.01 -10.80 -8.01
CA PHE A 169 -12.35 -11.00 -9.29
C PHE A 169 -11.14 -11.94 -9.16
N ALA A 170 -10.36 -11.82 -8.06
CA ALA A 170 -9.26 -12.74 -7.77
C ALA A 170 -9.73 -14.19 -7.62
N VAL A 171 -10.82 -14.42 -6.89
CA VAL A 171 -11.40 -15.76 -6.75
C VAL A 171 -11.82 -16.32 -8.11
N VAL A 172 -12.46 -15.50 -8.95
CA VAL A 172 -12.85 -15.91 -10.32
C VAL A 172 -11.61 -16.29 -11.14
N LEU A 173 -10.56 -15.46 -11.11
CA LEU A 173 -9.33 -15.75 -11.85
C LEU A 173 -8.65 -17.02 -11.36
N ILE A 174 -8.61 -17.27 -10.07
CA ILE A 174 -8.04 -18.48 -9.48
C ILE A 174 -8.83 -19.71 -9.95
N VAL A 175 -10.15 -19.69 -9.85
CA VAL A 175 -10.99 -20.81 -10.24
C VAL A 175 -10.80 -21.18 -11.71
N PHE A 176 -10.74 -20.18 -12.59
CA PHE A 176 -10.59 -20.43 -14.02
C PHE A 176 -9.15 -20.71 -14.45
N PHE A 177 -8.15 -20.05 -13.88
CA PHE A 177 -6.79 -20.03 -14.42
C PHE A 177 -5.73 -20.67 -13.53
N ALA A 178 -6.03 -20.94 -12.23
CA ALA A 178 -5.06 -21.49 -11.28
C ALA A 178 -5.61 -22.65 -10.43
N GLY A 179 -6.93 -22.79 -10.31
CA GLY A 179 -7.58 -23.60 -9.27
C GLY A 179 -7.88 -25.06 -9.59
N GLY A 180 -7.43 -25.62 -10.69
CA GLY A 180 -7.48 -27.06 -10.85
C GLY A 180 -8.67 -27.65 -11.63
N ASN A 181 -9.78 -26.94 -11.80
CA ASN A 181 -10.96 -27.51 -12.49
C ASN A 181 -11.06 -27.12 -13.97
N TYR A 182 -10.40 -26.02 -14.38
CA TYR A 182 -10.46 -25.51 -15.76
C TYR A 182 -9.05 -25.42 -16.37
N TRP A 183 -8.47 -24.23 -16.40
CA TRP A 183 -7.14 -23.97 -16.99
C TRP A 183 -6.07 -23.82 -15.90
N HIS A 184 -4.96 -24.54 -16.04
CA HIS A 184 -3.80 -24.46 -15.14
C HIS A 184 -2.71 -23.57 -15.73
N TRP A 185 -3.03 -22.31 -16.03
CA TRP A 185 -2.09 -21.43 -16.70
C TRP A 185 -1.20 -20.64 -15.73
N PHE A 186 -1.69 -20.45 -14.52
CA PHE A 186 -0.97 -19.66 -13.52
C PHE A 186 -0.87 -20.40 -12.18
N PRO A 187 0.16 -20.08 -11.37
CA PRO A 187 0.30 -20.64 -10.04
C PRO A 187 -0.81 -20.17 -9.10
N LEU A 188 -1.18 -21.03 -8.16
CA LEU A 188 -2.26 -20.74 -7.21
C LEU A 188 -1.84 -19.78 -6.11
N LYS A 189 -0.58 -19.87 -5.65
CA LYS A 189 -0.09 -19.18 -4.46
C LYS A 189 1.41 -18.89 -4.53
N GLY A 190 1.85 -17.93 -3.70
CA GLY A 190 3.25 -17.58 -3.55
C GLY A 190 3.78 -16.66 -4.65
N LEU A 191 4.99 -16.17 -4.47
CA LEU A 191 5.67 -15.28 -5.43
C LEU A 191 6.59 -16.01 -6.38
N VAL A 192 6.99 -17.21 -6.04
CA VAL A 192 7.97 -18.03 -6.79
C VAL A 192 7.66 -19.51 -6.62
N SER A 193 8.11 -20.30 -7.57
CA SER A 193 8.01 -21.77 -7.53
C SER A 193 8.98 -22.37 -6.51
N ASP A 194 8.69 -23.59 -6.03
CA ASP A 194 9.55 -24.32 -5.07
C ASP A 194 10.98 -24.54 -5.58
N ASN A 195 11.15 -24.64 -6.90
CA ASN A 195 12.44 -24.84 -7.56
C ASN A 195 13.14 -23.53 -7.99
N PHE A 196 12.66 -22.37 -7.51
CA PHE A 196 13.14 -21.04 -7.93
C PHE A 196 14.66 -20.88 -7.87
N GLU A 197 15.30 -21.38 -6.79
CA GLU A 197 16.74 -21.24 -6.62
C GLU A 197 17.56 -22.00 -7.66
N SER A 198 16.99 -23.06 -8.24
CA SER A 198 17.66 -23.87 -9.28
C SER A 198 17.51 -23.27 -10.69
N LEU A 199 16.66 -22.24 -10.86
CA LEU A 199 16.41 -21.62 -12.16
C LEU A 199 17.57 -20.71 -12.59
N SER A 200 17.76 -20.60 -13.92
CA SER A 200 18.63 -19.59 -14.51
C SER A 200 18.11 -18.18 -14.22
N ALA A 201 18.95 -17.14 -14.36
CA ALA A 201 18.54 -15.75 -14.13
C ALA A 201 17.29 -15.35 -14.92
N LEU A 202 17.20 -15.71 -16.20
CA LEU A 202 15.99 -15.48 -17.02
C LEU A 202 14.82 -16.34 -16.55
N GLY A 203 15.07 -17.56 -16.08
CA GLY A 203 14.06 -18.44 -15.48
C GLY A 203 13.46 -17.82 -14.23
N LYS A 204 14.27 -17.29 -13.33
CA LYS A 204 13.83 -16.59 -12.10
C LYS A 204 12.93 -15.39 -12.43
N ILE A 205 13.30 -14.57 -13.42
CA ILE A 205 12.47 -13.43 -13.84
C ILE A 205 11.12 -13.90 -14.40
N LYS A 206 11.12 -14.91 -15.28
CA LYS A 206 9.87 -15.45 -15.85
C LYS A 206 8.97 -16.06 -14.79
N ASP A 207 9.52 -16.85 -13.90
CA ASP A 207 8.80 -17.49 -12.79
C ASP A 207 8.15 -16.44 -11.90
N TYR A 208 8.91 -15.44 -11.50
CA TYR A 208 8.40 -14.33 -10.68
C TYR A 208 7.28 -13.55 -11.37
N LEU A 209 7.46 -13.13 -12.63
CA LEU A 209 6.44 -12.43 -13.40
C LEU A 209 5.19 -13.29 -13.59
N TRP A 210 5.35 -14.58 -13.75
CA TRP A 210 4.24 -15.52 -13.88
C TRP A 210 3.40 -15.59 -12.61
N HIS A 211 4.04 -15.66 -11.44
CA HIS A 211 3.38 -15.69 -10.14
C HIS A 211 2.62 -14.38 -9.83
N ILE A 212 3.19 -13.22 -10.14
CA ILE A 212 2.55 -11.94 -9.85
C ILE A 212 1.47 -11.54 -10.86
N THR A 213 1.33 -12.22 -11.99
CA THR A 213 0.41 -11.82 -13.07
C THR A 213 -1.05 -11.72 -12.58
N LEU A 214 -1.60 -12.75 -11.97
CA LEU A 214 -2.98 -12.72 -11.49
C LEU A 214 -3.19 -11.70 -10.37
N PRO A 215 -2.37 -11.65 -9.31
CA PRO A 215 -2.46 -10.60 -8.28
C PRO A 215 -2.43 -9.18 -8.87
N VAL A 216 -1.49 -8.91 -9.77
CA VAL A 216 -1.35 -7.59 -10.42
C VAL A 216 -2.58 -7.23 -11.25
N LEU A 217 -3.13 -8.18 -12.01
CA LEU A 217 -4.39 -7.95 -12.76
C LEU A 217 -5.54 -7.60 -11.83
N CYS A 218 -5.67 -8.28 -10.69
CA CYS A 218 -6.73 -8.01 -9.72
C CYS A 218 -6.62 -6.62 -9.10
N ILE A 219 -5.41 -6.22 -8.67
CA ILE A 219 -5.17 -4.89 -8.09
C ILE A 219 -5.41 -3.81 -9.15
N SER A 220 -4.99 -4.05 -10.39
CA SER A 220 -5.08 -3.07 -11.47
C SER A 220 -6.50 -2.77 -11.90
N LEU A 221 -7.44 -3.71 -11.71
CA LEU A 221 -8.84 -3.55 -12.15
C LEU A 221 -9.48 -2.28 -11.59
N GLY A 222 -9.31 -2.02 -10.28
CA GLY A 222 -9.86 -0.83 -9.63
C GLY A 222 -9.22 0.48 -10.11
N GLY A 223 -7.96 0.45 -10.52
CA GLY A 223 -7.24 1.64 -11.00
C GLY A 223 -7.55 2.04 -12.43
N PHE A 224 -7.91 1.08 -13.29
CA PHE A 224 -8.17 1.33 -14.72
C PHE A 224 -9.29 2.34 -14.96
N ALA A 225 -10.41 2.21 -14.26
CA ALA A 225 -11.56 3.08 -14.43
C ALA A 225 -11.22 4.51 -14.04
N SER A 226 -10.71 4.69 -12.84
CA SER A 226 -10.41 6.01 -12.27
C SER A 226 -9.38 6.76 -13.11
N LEU A 227 -8.27 6.13 -13.46
CA LEU A 227 -7.21 6.78 -14.22
C LEU A 227 -7.61 7.02 -15.69
N THR A 228 -8.31 6.08 -16.34
CA THR A 228 -8.77 6.26 -17.72
C THR A 228 -9.74 7.45 -17.84
N LEU A 229 -10.70 7.56 -16.92
CA LEU A 229 -11.64 8.68 -16.91
C LEU A 229 -10.97 10.00 -16.53
N LEU A 230 -10.02 9.98 -15.58
CA LEU A 230 -9.21 11.15 -15.24
C LEU A 230 -8.45 11.68 -16.47
N VAL A 231 -7.75 10.79 -17.17
CA VAL A 231 -7.01 11.14 -18.39
C VAL A 231 -7.96 11.67 -19.45
N LYS A 232 -9.07 10.97 -19.73
CA LYS A 232 -10.07 11.43 -20.70
C LYS A 232 -10.53 12.84 -20.40
N ASN A 233 -10.99 13.10 -19.16
CA ASN A 233 -11.54 14.38 -18.77
C ASN A 233 -10.48 15.49 -18.81
N SER A 234 -9.28 15.22 -18.30
CA SER A 234 -8.16 16.18 -18.35
C SER A 234 -7.81 16.60 -19.79
N PHE A 235 -7.85 15.66 -20.74
CA PHE A 235 -7.60 15.96 -22.15
C PHE A 235 -8.77 16.73 -22.79
N LEU A 236 -10.03 16.42 -22.43
CA LEU A 236 -11.20 17.16 -22.92
C LEU A 236 -11.17 18.60 -22.43
N ASP A 237 -10.88 18.83 -21.15
CA ASP A 237 -10.77 20.16 -20.56
C ASP A 237 -9.68 20.99 -21.24
N GLU A 238 -8.51 20.40 -21.48
CA GLU A 238 -7.42 21.09 -22.18
C GLU A 238 -7.72 21.39 -23.64
N MET A 239 -8.42 20.48 -24.35
CA MET A 239 -8.82 20.69 -25.74
C MET A 239 -9.84 21.83 -25.92
N GLY A 240 -10.61 22.18 -24.89
CA GLY A 240 -11.55 23.28 -24.85
C GLY A 240 -10.93 24.66 -24.65
N LYS A 241 -9.64 24.76 -24.31
CA LYS A 241 -8.99 26.03 -23.99
C LYS A 241 -8.67 26.90 -25.19
N LEU A 242 -8.66 28.25 -24.99
CA LEU A 242 -8.42 29.24 -26.03
C LEU A 242 -7.10 29.09 -26.79
N TYR A 243 -6.03 28.60 -26.12
CA TYR A 243 -4.76 28.39 -26.79
C TYR A 243 -4.82 27.31 -27.88
N VAL A 244 -5.73 26.33 -27.73
CA VAL A 244 -5.97 25.28 -28.73
C VAL A 244 -6.67 25.89 -29.95
N VAL A 245 -7.66 26.76 -29.72
CA VAL A 245 -8.35 27.51 -30.79
C VAL A 245 -7.35 28.38 -31.53
N SER A 246 -6.49 29.12 -30.82
CA SER A 246 -5.45 29.95 -31.40
C SER A 246 -4.43 29.14 -32.23
N ALA A 247 -4.04 27.96 -31.74
CA ALA A 247 -3.14 27.08 -32.49
C ALA A 247 -3.79 26.54 -33.79
N LYS A 248 -5.08 26.19 -33.75
CA LYS A 248 -5.88 25.83 -34.94
C LYS A 248 -5.94 26.95 -35.95
N ALA A 249 -6.23 28.17 -35.50
CA ALA A 249 -6.29 29.36 -36.36
C ALA A 249 -4.94 29.67 -37.03
N LYS A 250 -3.83 29.33 -36.40
CA LYS A 250 -2.44 29.43 -36.95
C LYS A 250 -2.09 28.29 -37.93
N GLY A 251 -3.03 27.38 -38.23
CA GLY A 251 -2.81 26.30 -39.19
C GLY A 251 -2.02 25.10 -38.63
N CYS A 252 -1.85 24.98 -37.30
CA CYS A 252 -1.22 23.82 -36.72
C CYS A 252 -2.05 22.54 -36.95
N SER A 253 -1.40 21.45 -37.33
CA SER A 253 -2.08 20.15 -37.47
C SER A 253 -2.63 19.64 -36.13
N VAL A 254 -3.77 18.94 -36.19
CA VAL A 254 -4.45 18.39 -35.01
C VAL A 254 -3.50 17.53 -34.15
N GLY A 255 -2.66 16.71 -34.78
CA GLY A 255 -1.68 15.89 -34.08
C GLY A 255 -0.64 16.73 -33.31
N ARG A 256 -0.12 17.82 -33.95
CA ARG A 256 0.82 18.73 -33.30
C ARG A 256 0.20 19.46 -32.12
N ILE A 257 -1.02 19.95 -32.25
CA ILE A 257 -1.76 20.59 -31.16
C ILE A 257 -1.91 19.59 -30.00
N PHE A 258 -2.31 18.38 -30.32
CA PHE A 258 -2.59 17.35 -29.32
C PHE A 258 -1.34 16.95 -28.53
N TYR A 259 -0.27 16.57 -29.21
CA TYR A 259 0.94 16.05 -28.54
C TYR A 259 1.87 17.16 -28.02
N ALA A 260 1.99 18.28 -28.69
CA ALA A 260 2.91 19.34 -28.28
C ALA A 260 2.31 20.32 -27.26
N HIS A 261 0.99 20.52 -27.26
CA HIS A 261 0.34 21.53 -26.43
C HIS A 261 -0.61 20.91 -25.39
N VAL A 262 -1.58 20.08 -25.84
CA VAL A 262 -2.61 19.52 -24.95
C VAL A 262 -2.00 18.47 -24.02
N PHE A 263 -1.22 17.53 -24.55
CA PHE A 263 -0.66 16.42 -23.77
C PHE A 263 0.15 16.90 -22.56
N ARG A 264 1.01 17.89 -22.77
CA ARG A 264 1.88 18.40 -21.70
C ARG A 264 1.08 18.95 -20.51
N ASN A 265 -0.01 19.65 -20.75
CA ASN A 265 -0.84 20.24 -19.72
C ASN A 265 -1.77 19.18 -19.10
N ALA A 266 -2.40 18.34 -19.91
CA ALA A 266 -3.33 17.32 -19.46
C ALA A 266 -2.66 16.25 -18.58
N ILE A 267 -1.40 15.87 -18.87
CA ILE A 267 -0.69 14.84 -18.13
C ILE A 267 -0.26 15.30 -16.72
N LEU A 268 -0.19 16.62 -16.47
CA LEU A 268 0.21 17.14 -15.16
C LEU A 268 -0.69 16.64 -14.03
N LEU A 269 -2.01 16.58 -14.27
CA LEU A 269 -2.97 16.08 -13.29
C LEU A 269 -2.73 14.60 -12.97
N VAL A 270 -2.36 13.82 -13.96
CA VAL A 270 -2.03 12.40 -13.83
C VAL A 270 -0.76 12.19 -13.00
N VAL A 271 0.28 13.01 -13.27
CA VAL A 271 1.55 12.95 -12.53
C VAL A 271 1.36 13.41 -11.08
N ALA A 272 0.57 14.46 -10.85
CA ALA A 272 0.25 14.95 -9.52
C ALA A 272 -0.52 13.91 -8.67
N GLY A 273 -1.33 13.06 -9.31
CA GLY A 273 -2.06 11.98 -8.66
C GLY A 273 -1.23 10.73 -8.35
N PHE A 274 -0.02 10.61 -8.92
CA PHE A 274 0.81 9.40 -8.81
C PHE A 274 1.15 9.00 -7.35
N PRO A 275 1.56 9.91 -6.44
CA PRO A 275 1.91 9.51 -5.08
C PRO A 275 0.72 8.92 -4.33
N GLN A 276 -0.45 9.49 -4.50
CA GLN A 276 -1.67 8.98 -3.86
C GLN A 276 -2.05 7.60 -4.40
N ALA A 277 -1.94 7.39 -5.70
CA ALA A 277 -2.16 6.09 -6.32
C ALA A 277 -1.15 5.05 -5.83
N PHE A 278 0.12 5.41 -5.78
CA PHE A 278 1.20 4.57 -5.30
C PHE A 278 1.01 4.15 -3.83
N LEU A 279 0.70 5.10 -2.94
CA LEU A 279 0.41 4.81 -1.54
C LEU A 279 -0.84 3.96 -1.35
N GLY A 280 -1.90 4.25 -2.10
CA GLY A 280 -3.16 3.48 -2.03
C GLY A 280 -2.96 1.98 -2.29
N MET A 281 -1.99 1.62 -3.11
CA MET A 281 -1.68 0.22 -3.42
C MET A 281 -1.07 -0.54 -2.24
N PHE A 282 -0.31 0.12 -1.38
CA PHE A 282 0.26 -0.52 -0.18
C PHE A 282 -0.80 -0.81 0.89
N PHE A 283 -1.88 -0.01 0.97
CA PHE A 283 -2.76 -0.04 2.12
C PHE A 283 -4.13 -0.69 1.89
N SER A 284 -4.79 -0.45 0.77
CA SER A 284 -6.22 -0.78 0.68
C SER A 284 -6.57 -1.93 -0.24
N SER A 285 -5.75 -2.21 -1.24
CA SER A 285 -6.07 -3.27 -2.21
C SER A 285 -5.25 -4.53 -2.01
N SER A 286 -4.11 -4.46 -1.31
CA SER A 286 -3.19 -5.58 -1.23
C SER A 286 -3.60 -6.62 -0.18
N LEU A 287 -4.17 -6.25 0.97
CA LEU A 287 -4.50 -7.19 2.04
C LEU A 287 -5.31 -8.40 1.58
N LEU A 288 -6.48 -8.16 0.98
CA LEU A 288 -7.34 -9.26 0.53
C LEU A 288 -6.70 -10.06 -0.61
N ILE A 289 -5.97 -9.39 -1.49
CA ILE A 289 -5.22 -10.06 -2.56
C ILE A 289 -4.06 -10.86 -1.99
N GLU A 290 -3.32 -10.30 -1.01
CA GLU A 290 -2.26 -11.02 -0.29
C GLU A 290 -2.81 -12.29 0.38
N ILE A 291 -3.98 -12.22 1.03
CA ILE A 291 -4.63 -13.39 1.64
C ILE A 291 -5.03 -14.41 0.58
N VAL A 292 -5.73 -13.98 -0.48
CA VAL A 292 -6.27 -14.89 -1.52
C VAL A 292 -5.17 -15.62 -2.28
N PHE A 293 -4.06 -14.95 -2.58
CA PHE A 293 -2.91 -15.55 -3.27
C PHE A 293 -1.83 -16.07 -2.32
N SER A 294 -2.08 -16.08 -1.00
CA SER A 294 -1.12 -16.48 0.03
C SER A 294 0.23 -15.75 -0.09
N LEU A 295 0.16 -14.44 -0.30
CA LEU A 295 1.32 -13.56 -0.37
C LEU A 295 1.54 -12.93 1.00
N ASP A 296 2.80 -12.93 1.45
CA ASP A 296 3.17 -12.41 2.76
C ASP A 296 3.76 -11.00 2.62
N GLY A 297 2.86 -10.03 2.39
CA GLY A 297 3.20 -8.63 2.17
C GLY A 297 2.98 -7.74 3.40
N LEU A 298 3.20 -6.44 3.19
CA LEU A 298 3.05 -5.42 4.24
C LEU A 298 1.58 -5.16 4.61
N GLY A 299 0.64 -5.39 3.70
CA GLY A 299 -0.79 -5.28 3.97
C GLY A 299 -1.24 -6.30 5.00
N LEU A 300 -0.84 -7.57 4.82
CA LEU A 300 -1.11 -8.66 5.74
C LEU A 300 -0.40 -8.44 7.08
N LEU A 301 0.89 -8.07 7.07
CA LEU A 301 1.64 -7.75 8.28
C LEU A 301 0.97 -6.64 9.09
N GLY A 302 0.54 -5.56 8.45
CA GLY A 302 -0.15 -4.44 9.12
C GLY A 302 -1.47 -4.88 9.76
N TYR A 303 -2.30 -5.63 9.03
CA TYR A 303 -3.56 -6.15 9.55
C TYR A 303 -3.36 -7.08 10.75
N GLU A 304 -2.48 -8.08 10.62
CA GLU A 304 -2.18 -9.01 11.72
C GLU A 304 -1.65 -8.29 12.95
N SER A 305 -0.81 -7.28 12.75
CA SER A 305 -0.24 -6.49 13.84
C SER A 305 -1.28 -5.64 14.57
N ILE A 306 -2.27 -5.09 13.85
CA ILE A 306 -3.38 -4.35 14.44
C ILE A 306 -4.26 -5.31 15.24
N VAL A 307 -4.64 -6.45 14.66
CA VAL A 307 -5.51 -7.45 15.32
C VAL A 307 -4.84 -8.03 16.56
N SER A 308 -3.53 -8.33 16.48
CA SER A 308 -2.75 -8.85 17.60
C SER A 308 -2.27 -7.77 18.57
N ARG A 309 -2.46 -6.47 18.25
CA ARG A 309 -1.97 -5.33 19.02
C ARG A 309 -0.45 -5.33 19.21
N ASP A 310 0.26 -5.69 18.14
CA ASP A 310 1.71 -5.60 18.08
C ASP A 310 2.14 -4.16 17.80
N TYR A 311 2.10 -3.33 18.84
CA TYR A 311 2.29 -1.89 18.72
C TYR A 311 3.63 -1.48 18.09
N PRO A 312 4.78 -2.13 18.38
CA PRO A 312 6.01 -1.80 17.68
C PRO A 312 5.90 -1.95 16.16
N VAL A 313 5.25 -3.01 15.68
CA VAL A 313 5.06 -3.25 14.24
C VAL A 313 4.06 -2.25 13.65
N VAL A 314 2.95 -1.97 14.35
CA VAL A 314 1.95 -0.98 13.89
C VAL A 314 2.58 0.39 13.75
N PHE A 315 3.29 0.88 14.77
CA PHE A 315 3.92 2.20 14.72
C PHE A 315 5.08 2.27 13.74
N GLY A 316 5.92 1.23 13.70
CA GLY A 316 7.07 1.18 12.79
C GLY A 316 6.62 1.16 11.32
N SER A 317 5.60 0.38 10.98
CA SER A 317 5.03 0.37 9.63
C SER A 317 4.38 1.71 9.27
N LEU A 318 3.57 2.31 10.15
CA LEU A 318 3.00 3.64 9.94
C LEU A 318 4.07 4.71 9.70
N TYR A 319 5.14 4.70 10.49
CA TYR A 319 6.26 5.64 10.32
C TYR A 319 6.90 5.50 8.94
N ILE A 320 7.30 4.28 8.56
CA ILE A 320 7.95 4.03 7.28
C ILE A 320 7.03 4.37 6.10
N PHE A 321 5.77 3.99 6.17
CA PHE A 321 4.83 4.29 5.10
C PHE A 321 4.55 5.78 4.96
N THR A 322 4.41 6.49 6.08
CA THR A 322 4.25 7.94 6.05
C THR A 322 5.49 8.61 5.45
N LEU A 323 6.68 8.18 5.85
CA LEU A 323 7.93 8.71 5.32
C LEU A 323 8.05 8.46 3.81
N LEU A 324 7.78 7.24 3.35
CA LEU A 324 7.77 6.89 1.92
C LEU A 324 6.75 7.72 1.15
N GLY A 325 5.58 7.94 1.72
CA GLY A 325 4.54 8.78 1.12
C GLY A 325 4.94 10.24 0.97
N LEU A 326 5.57 10.82 1.98
CA LEU A 326 6.05 12.19 1.93
C LEU A 326 7.19 12.34 0.91
N ILE A 327 8.09 11.36 0.82
CA ILE A 327 9.14 11.32 -0.21
C ILE A 327 8.52 11.18 -1.61
N ALA A 328 7.57 10.28 -1.80
CA ALA A 328 6.88 10.10 -3.07
C ALA A 328 6.15 11.38 -3.51
N SER A 329 5.51 12.09 -2.56
CA SER A 329 4.90 13.40 -2.83
C SER A 329 5.92 14.44 -3.29
N LEU A 330 7.08 14.51 -2.65
CA LEU A 330 8.16 15.40 -3.07
C LEU A 330 8.67 15.06 -4.48
N ILE A 331 8.84 13.78 -4.78
CA ILE A 331 9.24 13.31 -6.12
C ILE A 331 8.20 13.74 -7.16
N SER A 332 6.91 13.62 -6.85
CA SER A 332 5.84 14.06 -7.76
C SER A 332 5.88 15.57 -8.02
N ASP A 333 6.06 16.38 -6.98
CA ASP A 333 6.19 17.83 -7.15
C ASP A 333 7.37 18.18 -8.07
N LEU A 334 8.50 17.49 -7.92
CA LEU A 334 9.66 17.67 -8.79
C LEU A 334 9.39 17.22 -10.23
N LEU A 335 8.72 16.10 -10.43
CA LEU A 335 8.32 15.64 -11.75
C LEU A 335 7.37 16.61 -12.45
N CYS A 336 6.42 17.22 -11.71
CA CYS A 336 5.54 18.25 -12.25
C CYS A 336 6.32 19.45 -12.78
N VAL A 337 7.35 19.91 -12.08
CA VAL A 337 8.22 21.01 -12.54
C VAL A 337 9.06 20.62 -13.77
N VAL A 338 9.55 19.40 -13.81
CA VAL A 338 10.29 18.90 -15.00
C VAL A 338 9.38 18.85 -16.23
N ILE A 339 8.12 18.47 -16.06
CA ILE A 339 7.14 18.40 -17.16
C ILE A 339 6.71 19.81 -17.60
N ASP A 340 6.43 20.69 -16.65
CA ASP A 340 6.10 22.09 -16.93
C ASP A 340 6.93 23.05 -16.07
N PRO A 341 8.04 23.60 -16.61
CA PRO A 341 8.90 24.55 -15.91
C PRO A 341 8.23 25.89 -15.53
N ARG A 342 6.99 26.12 -15.96
CA ARG A 342 6.21 27.33 -15.60
C ARG A 342 5.59 27.22 -14.21
N ILE A 343 5.55 26.01 -13.67
CA ILE A 343 5.05 25.77 -12.32
C ILE A 343 6.11 26.29 -11.33
N ASP A 344 5.76 27.37 -10.64
CA ASP A 344 6.57 27.99 -9.62
C ASP A 344 5.92 27.78 -8.25
N PHE A 345 6.44 26.82 -7.50
CA PHE A 345 5.96 26.51 -6.15
C PHE A 345 6.44 27.53 -5.08
N GLU A 346 7.35 28.46 -5.44
CA GLU A 346 7.87 29.48 -4.50
C GLU A 346 6.92 30.68 -4.36
N LYS A 347 5.99 30.85 -5.29
CA LYS A 347 5.02 31.96 -5.29
C LYS A 347 3.67 31.64 -4.64
N ARG A 348 3.54 30.47 -4.00
CA ARG A 348 2.33 30.07 -3.27
C ARG A 348 2.51 30.11 -1.76
#